data_4aa3f2c4b777ce1ebb091e9fd0373892
#
_entry.id   4aa3f2c4b777ce1ebb091e9fd0373892
#
_cell.length_a   1.000
_cell.length_b   1.000
_cell.length_c   1.000
_cell.angle_alpha   90.00
_cell.angle_beta   90.00
_cell.angle_gamma   90.00
#
_symmetry.space_group_name_H-M   'P 1'
#
loop_
_entity.id
_entity.type
_entity.pdbx_description
1 polymer ?
#
loop_
_entity_poly.entity_id
_entity_poly.type
_entity_poly.pdbx_seq_one_letter_code
_entity_poly.pdbx_strand_id
1 'polypeptide(L)'
;YKDLKFPILIVHRDIKADTVAGDRVRAIAAELEQDGFSILCTSSAAEGRIVASTHHGLACILVSAENAGENQRLLQDVVELIRIARVRAPYLPIFAIGEQVTIENAPAEAMADLNQLRGLLYLFEDTVPFLARQVARAARSYLDKLLPPFFKALVQHTAQSNYSWHTPGHGGGVAYRKS
;
A
#
# COMPACT_ATOMS: atom_id res chain seq x y z
N TYR A 1 -16.61 -9.21 7.94
CA TYR A 1 -16.61 -7.80 7.50
C TYR A 1 -15.50 -6.99 8.13
N LYS A 2 -15.00 -7.44 9.26
CA LYS A 2 -13.80 -6.88 9.82
C LYS A 2 -12.65 -6.96 8.83
N ASP A 3 -12.78 -7.87 7.89
CA ASP A 3 -11.72 -8.15 6.94
C ASP A 3 -11.82 -7.33 5.66
N LEU A 4 -12.76 -6.38 5.59
CA LEU A 4 -12.87 -5.49 4.45
C LEU A 4 -11.85 -4.37 4.55
N LYS A 5 -10.60 -4.73 4.80
CA LYS A 5 -9.49 -3.80 4.76
C LYS A 5 -8.70 -4.09 3.50
N PHE A 6 -8.35 -3.04 2.81
CA PHE A 6 -7.57 -3.16 1.59
C PHE A 6 -6.09 -3.07 1.93
N PRO A 7 -5.28 -4.06 1.56
CA PRO A 7 -3.88 -4.08 1.96
C PRO A 7 -3.05 -3.01 1.29
N ILE A 8 -2.09 -2.48 2.04
CA ILE A 8 -1.00 -1.67 1.50
C ILE A 8 0.26 -2.51 1.68
N LEU A 9 0.99 -2.69 0.60
CA LEU A 9 2.25 -3.43 0.63
C LEU A 9 3.38 -2.46 0.88
N ILE A 10 4.17 -2.71 1.92
CA ILE A 10 5.37 -1.93 2.22
C ILE A 10 6.59 -2.83 2.02
N VAL A 11 7.46 -2.42 1.13
CA VAL A 11 8.70 -3.13 0.82
C VAL A 11 9.86 -2.27 1.31
N HIS A 12 10.50 -2.64 2.40
CA HIS A 12 11.60 -1.87 2.96
C HIS A 12 12.56 -2.80 3.71
N ARG A 13 13.85 -2.71 3.40
CA ARG A 13 14.84 -3.61 4.00
C ARG A 13 14.90 -3.50 5.52
N ASP A 14 14.62 -2.33 6.07
CA ASP A 14 14.72 -2.08 7.51
C ASP A 14 13.38 -2.21 8.23
N ILE A 15 12.36 -2.77 7.58
CA ILE A 15 11.01 -2.83 8.17
C ILE A 15 11.01 -3.55 9.52
N LYS A 16 11.91 -4.49 9.72
CA LYS A 16 12.06 -5.23 10.98
C LYS A 16 13.35 -4.89 11.73
N ALA A 17 14.13 -3.94 11.22
CA ALA A 17 15.40 -3.60 11.80
C ALA A 17 15.25 -2.51 12.87
N ASP A 18 16.14 -2.55 13.87
CA ASP A 18 16.18 -1.54 14.92
C ASP A 18 17.02 -0.36 14.43
N THR A 19 16.52 0.36 13.45
CA THR A 19 17.16 1.52 12.87
C THR A 19 16.18 2.68 12.87
N VAL A 20 16.68 3.90 12.71
CA VAL A 20 15.82 5.09 12.64
C VAL A 20 14.89 4.99 11.44
N ALA A 21 15.40 4.52 10.30
CA ALA A 21 14.59 4.33 9.11
C ALA A 21 13.48 3.30 9.36
N GLY A 22 13.84 2.17 9.97
CA GLY A 22 12.87 1.13 10.32
C GLY A 22 11.79 1.64 11.25
N ASP A 23 12.17 2.43 12.26
CA ASP A 23 11.21 3.02 13.19
C ASP A 23 10.21 3.92 12.46
N ARG A 24 10.70 4.74 11.54
CA ARG A 24 9.83 5.65 10.80
C ARG A 24 8.89 4.91 9.86
N VAL A 25 9.37 3.88 9.18
CA VAL A 25 8.54 3.09 8.27
C VAL A 25 7.45 2.36 9.08
N ARG A 26 7.80 1.80 10.23
CA ARG A 26 6.82 1.15 11.10
C ARG A 26 5.79 2.16 11.64
N ALA A 27 6.23 3.39 11.92
CA ALA A 27 5.32 4.44 12.36
C ALA A 27 4.33 4.82 11.25
N ILE A 28 4.80 4.88 10.00
CA ILE A 28 3.91 5.11 8.85
C ILE A 28 2.89 3.97 8.75
N ALA A 29 3.36 2.73 8.89
CA ALA A 29 2.48 1.56 8.86
C ALA A 29 1.40 1.64 9.94
N ALA A 30 1.78 2.03 11.15
CA ALA A 30 0.84 2.16 12.26
C ALA A 30 -0.23 3.23 11.97
N GLU A 31 0.16 4.36 11.41
CA GLU A 31 -0.79 5.40 11.03
C GLU A 31 -1.76 4.90 9.96
N LEU A 32 -1.28 4.16 8.98
CA LEU A 32 -2.12 3.60 7.94
C LEU A 32 -3.10 2.56 8.49
N GLU A 33 -2.66 1.77 9.48
CA GLU A 33 -3.55 0.82 10.13
C GLU A 33 -4.67 1.54 10.89
N GLN A 34 -4.36 2.65 11.53
CA GLN A 34 -5.37 3.46 12.19
C GLN A 34 -6.38 4.02 11.20
N ASP A 35 -5.94 4.26 9.98
CA ASP A 35 -6.80 4.75 8.90
C ASP A 35 -7.65 3.64 8.27
N GLY A 36 -7.53 2.41 8.73
CA GLY A 36 -8.36 1.31 8.27
C GLY A 36 -7.73 0.40 7.24
N PHE A 37 -6.47 0.59 6.90
CA PHE A 37 -5.79 -0.30 5.95
C PHE A 37 -5.11 -1.44 6.70
N SER A 38 -5.03 -2.61 6.08
CA SER A 38 -4.15 -3.65 6.57
C SER A 38 -2.79 -3.50 5.89
N ILE A 39 -1.73 -3.91 6.59
CA ILE A 39 -0.36 -3.72 6.09
C ILE A 39 0.27 -5.08 5.82
N LEU A 40 0.83 -5.24 4.64
CA LEU A 40 1.66 -6.38 4.27
C LEU A 40 3.08 -5.86 4.14
N CYS A 41 4.02 -6.51 4.83
CA CYS A 41 5.41 -6.06 4.85
C CYS A 41 6.33 -7.11 4.26
N THR A 42 7.25 -6.67 3.42
CA THR A 42 8.37 -7.51 2.97
C THR A 42 9.65 -6.71 3.10
N SER A 43 10.78 -7.40 3.20
CA SER A 43 12.07 -6.73 3.37
C SER A 43 12.83 -6.54 2.06
N SER A 44 12.37 -7.14 0.97
CA SER A 44 13.02 -6.99 -0.33
C SER A 44 11.99 -6.87 -1.45
N ALA A 45 12.41 -6.25 -2.56
CA ALA A 45 11.55 -6.13 -3.73
C ALA A 45 11.25 -7.49 -4.35
N ALA A 46 12.17 -8.45 -4.22
CA ALA A 46 11.93 -9.81 -4.70
C ALA A 46 10.76 -10.47 -3.96
N GLU A 47 10.72 -10.33 -2.63
CA GLU A 47 9.59 -10.81 -1.84
C GLU A 47 8.32 -10.02 -2.13
N GLY A 48 8.46 -8.71 -2.28
CA GLY A 48 7.32 -7.84 -2.62
C GLY A 48 6.68 -8.23 -3.93
N ARG A 49 7.49 -8.67 -4.88
CA ARG A 49 7.00 -9.14 -6.19
C ARG A 49 6.08 -10.35 -6.04
N ILE A 50 6.44 -11.26 -5.14
CA ILE A 50 5.61 -12.44 -4.87
C ILE A 50 4.27 -12.01 -4.27
N VAL A 51 4.30 -11.10 -3.30
CA VAL A 51 3.07 -10.58 -2.69
C VAL A 51 2.22 -9.87 -3.73
N ALA A 52 2.81 -9.02 -4.56
CA ALA A 52 2.08 -8.29 -5.60
C ALA A 52 1.45 -9.22 -6.62
N SER A 53 2.06 -10.38 -6.88
CA SER A 53 1.52 -11.35 -7.84
C SER A 53 0.44 -12.26 -7.25
N THR A 54 0.39 -12.41 -5.92
CA THR A 54 -0.56 -13.33 -5.29
C THR A 54 -1.71 -12.62 -4.61
N HIS A 55 -1.52 -11.40 -4.14
CA HIS A 55 -2.59 -10.66 -3.48
C HIS A 55 -3.39 -9.83 -4.46
N HIS A 56 -4.69 -10.04 -4.46
CA HIS A 56 -5.61 -9.20 -5.21
C HIS A 56 -6.13 -8.10 -4.28
N GLY A 57 -6.41 -6.94 -4.83
CA GLY A 57 -7.03 -5.87 -4.07
C GLY A 57 -6.08 -5.02 -3.25
N LEU A 58 -4.79 -4.97 -3.60
CA LEU A 58 -3.89 -4.01 -2.98
C LEU A 58 -4.40 -2.60 -3.22
N ALA A 59 -4.29 -1.74 -2.22
CA ALA A 59 -4.69 -0.34 -2.33
C ALA A 59 -3.53 0.58 -2.70
N CYS A 60 -2.30 0.18 -2.39
CA CYS A 60 -1.10 0.98 -2.64
C CYS A 60 0.14 0.11 -2.40
N ILE A 61 1.25 0.50 -3.01
CA ILE A 61 2.55 -0.12 -2.74
C ILE A 61 3.53 0.99 -2.38
N LEU A 62 4.27 0.79 -1.29
CA LEU A 62 5.42 1.61 -0.93
C LEU A 62 6.65 0.73 -1.13
N VAL A 63 7.54 1.12 -2.02
CA VAL A 63 8.74 0.33 -2.30
C VAL A 63 9.98 1.14 -1.98
N SER A 64 10.90 0.55 -1.21
CA SER A 64 12.18 1.18 -0.92
C SER A 64 13.01 1.24 -2.21
N ALA A 65 13.42 2.44 -2.56
CA ALA A 65 14.25 2.68 -3.73
C ALA A 65 15.53 3.43 -3.35
N GLU A 66 16.01 3.21 -2.13
CA GLU A 66 17.22 3.85 -1.64
C GLU A 66 18.41 3.47 -2.51
N ASN A 67 19.09 4.46 -3.05
CA ASN A 67 20.25 4.28 -3.94
C ASN A 67 19.97 3.39 -5.17
N ALA A 68 18.71 3.31 -5.59
CA ALA A 68 18.35 2.48 -6.75
C ALA A 68 19.07 2.92 -8.01
N GLY A 69 19.30 4.23 -8.19
CA GLY A 69 20.01 4.74 -9.35
C GLY A 69 21.48 4.34 -9.41
N GLU A 70 22.07 3.89 -8.30
CA GLU A 70 23.47 3.49 -8.22
C GLU A 70 23.66 1.99 -8.15
N ASN A 71 22.58 1.24 -7.91
CA ASN A 71 22.63 -0.21 -7.77
C ASN A 71 21.71 -0.84 -8.79
N GLN A 72 22.27 -1.37 -9.87
CA GLN A 72 21.50 -1.92 -10.98
C GLN A 72 20.59 -3.07 -10.57
N ARG A 73 21.05 -3.92 -9.65
CA ARG A 73 20.25 -5.06 -9.21
C ARG A 73 19.04 -4.62 -8.42
N LEU A 74 19.24 -3.66 -7.51
CA LEU A 74 18.13 -3.11 -6.74
C LEU A 74 17.15 -2.40 -7.66
N LEU A 75 17.67 -1.62 -8.61
CA LEU A 75 16.82 -0.93 -9.58
C LEU A 75 16.00 -1.93 -10.38
N GLN A 76 16.62 -3.01 -10.84
CA GLN A 76 15.93 -4.03 -11.62
C GLN A 76 14.81 -4.69 -10.81
N ASP A 77 15.08 -5.00 -9.54
CA ASP A 77 14.07 -5.61 -8.67
C ASP A 77 12.88 -4.68 -8.47
N VAL A 78 13.14 -3.38 -8.31
CA VAL A 78 12.07 -2.38 -8.18
C VAL A 78 11.26 -2.28 -9.48
N VAL A 79 11.94 -2.23 -10.62
CA VAL A 79 11.29 -2.15 -11.93
C VAL A 79 10.41 -3.38 -12.17
N GLU A 80 10.90 -4.56 -11.84
CA GLU A 80 10.12 -5.79 -12.00
C GLU A 80 8.88 -5.81 -11.11
N LEU A 81 9.01 -5.29 -9.89
CA LEU A 81 7.86 -5.16 -9.00
C LEU A 81 6.80 -4.23 -9.61
N ILE A 82 7.24 -3.09 -10.14
CA ILE A 82 6.33 -2.13 -10.78
C ILE A 82 5.62 -2.80 -11.97
N ARG A 83 6.35 -3.51 -12.80
CA ARG A 83 5.77 -4.18 -13.97
C ARG A 83 4.71 -5.20 -13.59
N ILE A 84 5.01 -6.04 -12.60
CA ILE A 84 4.07 -7.05 -12.15
C ILE A 84 2.82 -6.40 -11.58
N ALA A 85 2.99 -5.36 -10.76
CA ALA A 85 1.86 -4.65 -10.20
C ALA A 85 1.00 -4.00 -11.27
N ARG A 86 1.63 -3.41 -12.30
CA ARG A 86 0.91 -2.74 -13.38
C ARG A 86 0.12 -3.70 -14.28
N VAL A 87 0.62 -4.92 -14.46
CA VAL A 87 -0.11 -5.92 -15.23
C VAL A 87 -1.44 -6.27 -14.54
N ARG A 88 -1.41 -6.37 -13.22
CA ARG A 88 -2.59 -6.74 -12.45
C ARG A 88 -3.49 -5.57 -12.12
N ALA A 89 -2.92 -4.40 -11.91
CA ALA A 89 -3.65 -3.22 -11.50
C ALA A 89 -3.01 -1.98 -12.14
N PRO A 90 -3.45 -1.59 -13.35
CA PRO A 90 -2.80 -0.53 -14.11
C PRO A 90 -2.75 0.83 -13.43
N TYR A 91 -3.67 1.11 -12.51
CA TYR A 91 -3.76 2.42 -11.87
C TYR A 91 -3.43 2.39 -10.38
N LEU A 92 -2.92 1.26 -9.89
CA LEU A 92 -2.53 1.12 -8.49
C LEU A 92 -1.46 2.16 -8.14
N PRO A 93 -1.65 2.96 -7.08
CA PRO A 93 -0.61 3.91 -6.70
C PRO A 93 0.60 3.18 -6.13
N ILE A 94 1.78 3.54 -6.62
CA ILE A 94 3.06 3.00 -6.17
C ILE A 94 3.97 4.17 -5.86
N PHE A 95 4.47 4.23 -4.63
CA PHE A 95 5.42 5.26 -4.20
C PHE A 95 6.77 4.63 -3.96
N ALA A 96 7.83 5.34 -4.33
CA ALA A 96 9.17 5.00 -3.88
C ALA A 96 9.43 5.73 -2.57
N ILE A 97 10.05 5.06 -1.62
CA ILE A 97 10.30 5.63 -0.30
C ILE A 97 11.75 5.40 0.11
N GLY A 98 12.37 6.37 0.76
CA GLY A 98 13.73 6.28 1.24
C GLY A 98 14.24 7.57 1.83
N GLU A 99 15.47 7.54 2.39
CA GLU A 99 16.13 8.75 2.86
C GLU A 99 16.51 9.62 1.68
N GLN A 100 17.03 8.99 0.64
CA GLN A 100 17.44 9.68 -0.57
C GLN A 100 17.12 8.78 -1.75
N VAL A 101 16.14 9.16 -2.53
CA VAL A 101 15.74 8.39 -3.70
C VAL A 101 16.29 9.09 -4.94
N THR A 102 17.28 8.46 -5.59
CA THR A 102 17.91 9.01 -6.79
C THR A 102 17.65 8.07 -7.95
N ILE A 103 17.01 8.58 -8.96
CA ILE A 103 16.70 7.81 -10.18
C ILE A 103 17.22 8.50 -11.44
N GLU A 104 17.89 9.65 -11.30
CA GLU A 104 18.31 10.44 -12.46
C GLU A 104 19.25 9.68 -13.38
N ASN A 105 20.06 8.79 -12.83
CA ASN A 105 21.03 8.03 -13.60
C ASN A 105 20.52 6.66 -14.04
N ALA A 106 19.21 6.42 -13.93
CA ALA A 106 18.63 5.16 -14.33
C ALA A 106 18.70 5.00 -15.85
N PRO A 107 18.91 3.77 -16.34
CA PRO A 107 18.88 3.51 -17.78
C PRO A 107 17.55 3.90 -18.41
N ALA A 108 17.60 4.30 -19.69
CA ALA A 108 16.39 4.73 -20.38
C ALA A 108 15.29 3.69 -20.37
N GLU A 109 15.65 2.40 -20.45
CA GLU A 109 14.66 1.32 -20.43
C GLU A 109 13.95 1.19 -19.09
N ALA A 110 14.59 1.63 -18.00
CA ALA A 110 13.97 1.61 -16.68
C ALA A 110 13.10 2.85 -16.44
N MET A 111 13.40 3.95 -17.11
CA MET A 111 12.70 5.21 -16.88
C MET A 111 11.21 5.13 -17.19
N ALA A 112 10.85 4.34 -18.21
CA ALA A 112 9.43 4.18 -18.54
C ALA A 112 8.63 3.59 -17.38
N ASP A 113 9.22 2.63 -16.66
CA ASP A 113 8.58 2.01 -15.50
C ASP A 113 8.64 2.94 -14.30
N LEU A 114 9.77 3.60 -14.06
CA LEU A 114 9.92 4.52 -12.95
C LEU A 114 8.98 5.73 -13.07
N ASN A 115 8.68 6.15 -14.28
CA ASN A 115 7.72 7.24 -14.50
C ASN A 115 6.29 6.86 -14.12
N GLN A 116 6.03 5.59 -13.89
CA GLN A 116 4.72 5.14 -13.42
C GLN A 116 4.56 5.25 -11.92
N LEU A 117 5.61 5.62 -11.20
CA LEU A 117 5.49 5.86 -9.78
C LEU A 117 4.60 7.07 -9.52
N ARG A 118 3.75 6.97 -8.50
CA ARG A 118 2.88 8.07 -8.10
C ARG A 118 3.69 9.23 -7.53
N GLY A 119 4.78 8.92 -6.84
CA GLY A 119 5.65 9.93 -6.26
C GLY A 119 6.79 9.30 -5.49
N LEU A 120 7.65 10.19 -4.98
CA LEU A 120 8.79 9.85 -4.16
C LEU A 120 8.54 10.38 -2.76
N LEU A 121 8.68 9.54 -1.75
CA LEU A 121 8.49 9.92 -0.35
C LEU A 121 9.83 9.90 0.35
N TYR A 122 10.23 11.06 0.86
CA TYR A 122 11.51 11.24 1.54
C TYR A 122 11.30 11.05 3.03
N LEU A 123 11.81 9.95 3.55
CA LEU A 123 11.49 9.43 4.86
C LEU A 123 11.81 10.38 6.01
N PHE A 124 12.86 11.20 5.87
CA PHE A 124 13.31 12.09 6.92
C PHE A 124 13.02 13.58 6.67
N GLU A 125 12.45 13.91 5.52
CA GLU A 125 12.15 15.31 5.21
C GLU A 125 10.78 15.75 5.69
N ASP A 126 9.83 14.80 5.73
CA ASP A 126 8.47 15.10 6.16
C ASP A 126 8.12 14.33 7.43
N THR A 127 7.06 14.77 8.10
CA THR A 127 6.60 14.06 9.30
C THR A 127 5.91 12.77 8.93
N VAL A 128 5.93 11.82 9.84
CA VAL A 128 5.25 10.53 9.64
C VAL A 128 3.76 10.71 9.34
N PRO A 129 3.00 11.53 10.10
CA PRO A 129 1.58 11.73 9.76
C PRO A 129 1.36 12.31 8.37
N PHE A 130 2.25 13.20 7.90
CA PHE A 130 2.12 13.78 6.58
C PHE A 130 2.34 12.72 5.50
N LEU A 131 3.40 11.91 5.64
CA LEU A 131 3.68 10.84 4.68
C LEU A 131 2.55 9.83 4.64
N ALA A 132 2.07 9.40 5.80
CA ALA A 132 0.97 8.45 5.87
C ALA A 132 -0.30 9.01 5.24
N ARG A 133 -0.56 10.31 5.41
CA ARG A 133 -1.74 10.95 4.83
C ARG A 133 -1.69 10.96 3.31
N GLN A 134 -0.51 11.21 2.74
CA GLN A 134 -0.35 11.17 1.28
C GLN A 134 -0.67 9.79 0.73
N VAL A 135 -0.15 8.75 1.39
CA VAL A 135 -0.38 7.37 0.98
C VAL A 135 -1.86 7.01 1.12
N ALA A 136 -2.46 7.33 2.25
CA ALA A 136 -3.87 7.02 2.50
C ALA A 136 -4.77 7.71 1.48
N ARG A 137 -4.47 8.98 1.16
CA ARG A 137 -5.26 9.73 0.18
C ARG A 137 -5.19 9.09 -1.19
N ALA A 138 -4.00 8.69 -1.63
CA ALA A 138 -3.83 8.04 -2.91
C ALA A 138 -4.54 6.70 -2.95
N ALA A 139 -4.43 5.91 -1.88
CA ALA A 139 -5.08 4.61 -1.78
C ALA A 139 -6.60 4.75 -1.84
N ARG A 140 -7.17 5.70 -1.08
CA ARG A 140 -8.62 5.93 -1.09
C ARG A 140 -9.11 6.42 -2.45
N SER A 141 -8.37 7.32 -3.08
CA SER A 141 -8.73 7.82 -4.40
C SER A 141 -8.75 6.70 -5.43
N TYR A 142 -7.79 5.79 -5.36
CA TYR A 142 -7.74 4.62 -6.23
C TYR A 142 -8.94 3.71 -5.99
N LEU A 143 -9.23 3.40 -4.73
CA LEU A 143 -10.36 2.54 -4.40
C LEU A 143 -11.69 3.16 -4.80
N ASP A 144 -11.83 4.47 -4.65
CA ASP A 144 -13.04 5.17 -5.05
C ASP A 144 -13.31 5.06 -6.55
N LYS A 145 -12.25 5.01 -7.35
CA LYS A 145 -12.38 4.85 -8.80
C LYS A 145 -12.58 3.39 -9.21
N LEU A 146 -12.04 2.47 -8.40
CA LEU A 146 -12.09 1.05 -8.72
C LEU A 146 -13.45 0.45 -8.40
N LEU A 147 -14.07 0.86 -7.29
CA LEU A 147 -15.32 0.27 -6.83
C LEU A 147 -16.51 1.06 -7.39
N PRO A 148 -17.51 0.40 -7.99
CA PRO A 148 -18.74 1.08 -8.38
C PRO A 148 -19.39 1.73 -7.15
N PRO A 149 -20.10 2.87 -7.32
CA PRO A 149 -20.68 3.58 -6.19
C PRO A 149 -21.57 2.72 -5.28
N PHE A 150 -22.40 1.86 -5.87
CA PHE A 150 -23.29 1.03 -5.05
C PHE A 150 -22.49 -0.01 -4.26
N PHE A 151 -21.42 -0.56 -4.85
CA PHE A 151 -20.56 -1.52 -4.19
C PHE A 151 -19.79 -0.84 -3.07
N LYS A 152 -19.31 0.37 -3.30
CA LYS A 152 -18.64 1.15 -2.27
C LYS A 152 -19.57 1.42 -1.09
N ALA A 153 -20.82 1.80 -1.38
CA ALA A 153 -21.81 2.02 -0.35
C ALA A 153 -22.09 0.74 0.45
N LEU A 154 -22.14 -0.41 -0.24
CA LEU A 154 -22.35 -1.69 0.42
C LEU A 154 -21.19 -2.02 1.36
N VAL A 155 -19.96 -1.80 0.91
CA VAL A 155 -18.77 -2.05 1.73
C VAL A 155 -18.79 -1.15 2.97
N GLN A 156 -19.09 0.14 2.80
CA GLN A 156 -19.16 1.07 3.92
C GLN A 156 -20.28 0.69 4.90
N HIS A 157 -21.43 0.35 4.38
CA HIS A 157 -22.55 -0.07 5.19
C HIS A 157 -22.19 -1.31 6.00
N THR A 158 -21.57 -2.30 5.37
CA THR A 158 -21.17 -3.52 6.04
C THR A 158 -20.17 -3.24 7.16
N ALA A 159 -19.19 -2.39 6.89
CA ALA A 159 -18.20 -2.03 7.89
C ALA A 159 -18.83 -1.29 9.09
N GLN A 160 -19.78 -0.40 8.81
CA GLN A 160 -20.46 0.34 9.85
C GLN A 160 -21.42 -0.54 10.66
N SER A 161 -22.03 -1.52 10.00
CA SER A 161 -23.00 -2.41 10.62
C SER A 161 -22.35 -3.55 11.38
N ASN A 162 -21.05 -3.65 11.35
CA ASN A 162 -20.33 -4.78 11.91
C ASN A 162 -20.65 -5.01 13.38
N TYR A 163 -20.91 -3.96 14.11
CA TYR A 163 -21.22 -4.09 15.54
C TYR A 163 -22.64 -4.55 15.78
N SER A 164 -23.57 -4.13 14.97
CA SER A 164 -24.96 -4.53 15.15
C SER A 164 -25.20 -5.98 14.75
N TRP A 165 -24.35 -6.55 13.92
CA TRP A 165 -24.49 -7.93 13.50
C TRP A 165 -24.09 -8.92 14.58
N HIS A 166 -23.59 -8.46 15.67
CA HIS A 166 -23.24 -9.30 16.78
C HIS A 166 -24.38 -9.51 17.76
N THR A 167 -25.48 -8.88 17.50
CA THR A 167 -26.62 -9.20 18.30
C THR A 167 -27.23 -10.42 17.68
N PRO A 168 -27.05 -11.54 18.23
CA PRO A 168 -27.49 -12.72 17.57
C PRO A 168 -28.90 -12.88 17.83
N GLY A 169 -29.27 -13.11 17.45
CA GLY A 169 -30.34 -13.23 17.60
C GLY A 169 -30.92 -13.02 16.39
N HIS A 170 -30.96 -12.86 16.39
CA HIS A 170 -31.18 -12.40 15.50
C HIS A 170 -31.02 -12.70 14.64
N GLY A 171 -30.98 -13.29 14.76
CA GLY A 171 -31.16 -13.54 13.93
C GLY A 171 -31.15 -13.41 13.28
N GLY A 172 -31.28 -13.61 13.20
CA GLY A 172 -31.40 -13.46 12.42
C GLY A 172 -31.01 -13.15 11.82
N GLY A 173 -31.14 -13.40 11.69
CA GLY A 173 -31.05 -13.01 11.07
C GLY A 173 -30.62 -12.52 10.56
N VAL A 174 -30.94 -12.71 10.65
CA VAL A 174 -30.81 -12.19 10.21
C VAL A 174 -30.63 -11.66 9.89
N ALA A 175 -30.76 -11.79 10.07
CA ALA A 175 -30.82 -11.31 9.90
C ALA A 175 -30.65 -10.68 9.76
N TYR A 176 -30.77 -10.67 9.83
CA TYR A 176 -30.70 -9.95 9.91
C TYR A 176 -30.49 -9.03 10.27
N ARG A 177 -30.65 -8.85 10.75
CA ARG A 177 -30.64 -8.08 11.29
C ARG A 177 -30.58 -7.34 11.82
N LYS A 178 -30.76 -7.15 12.24
CA LYS A 178 -30.95 -6.58 12.70
C LYS A 178 -31.01 -5.93 12.68
N SER A 179 -31.11 -5.86 13.04
CA SER A 179 -31.40 -5.48 12.94
C SER A 179 -31.48 -5.16 12.59
#